data_837aecde868f3ce200c7991e5e0eadf5
#
_entry.id   837aecde868f3ce200c7991e5e0eadf5
#
_cell.length_a   1.000
_cell.length_b   1.000
_cell.length_c   1.000
_cell.angle_alpha   90.00
_cell.angle_beta   90.00
_cell.angle_gamma   90.00
#
_symmetry.space_group_name_H-M   'P 1'
#
loop_
_entity.id
_entity.type
_entity.pdbx_description
1 polymer ?
#
loop_
_entity_poly.entity_id
_entity_poly.type
_entity_poly.pdbx_seq_one_letter_code
_entity_poly.pdbx_strand_id
1 'polypeptide(L)'
;MPPTWLTVLAWTALAAGFASAAVIVFDVYGRGHRQQRMPVMEAVWPITALYFGPVAVWGYHRFGRPSSGRWLRQHGTDHPPDKPRWAGVAVDVSHCGAGCTLGDIIAELGVFALAATVAGAALWAEMIGDYLLAVTFGLAFQYFAIAPMRGLSFRKGIVAAAKADILSLTAFEVGLFGWMALMAFVFFPNPHLMPTSPVFWFLMQIGMIVGYFTSWPANVWLIRRGIKQAM
;
A
#
# COMPACT_ATOMS: atom_id res chain seq x y z
N MET A 1 17.90 -15.31 -17.89
CA MET A 1 17.65 -13.85 -17.95
C MET A 1 16.20 -13.60 -18.39
N PRO A 2 15.49 -12.61 -17.86
CA PRO A 2 14.16 -12.28 -18.32
C PRO A 2 14.16 -11.92 -19.82
N PRO A 3 13.10 -12.26 -20.58
CA PRO A 3 13.00 -11.90 -21.99
C PRO A 3 12.89 -10.37 -22.17
N THR A 4 13.41 -9.86 -23.30
CA THR A 4 13.49 -8.41 -23.56
C THR A 4 12.13 -7.71 -23.50
N TRP A 5 11.07 -8.34 -24.03
CA TRP A 5 9.72 -7.78 -23.99
C TRP A 5 9.22 -7.57 -22.55
N LEU A 6 9.54 -8.49 -21.62
CA LEU A 6 9.16 -8.39 -20.22
C LEU A 6 9.94 -7.26 -19.52
N THR A 7 11.20 -7.08 -19.88
CA THR A 7 12.03 -5.96 -19.37
C THR A 7 11.48 -4.60 -19.84
N VAL A 8 11.06 -4.49 -21.11
CA VAL A 8 10.42 -3.26 -21.63
C VAL A 8 9.10 -2.98 -20.91
N LEU A 9 8.27 -4.02 -20.73
CA LEU A 9 7.01 -3.92 -20.00
C LEU A 9 7.26 -3.47 -18.55
N ALA A 10 8.26 -4.03 -17.88
CA ALA A 10 8.64 -3.70 -16.53
C ALA A 10 9.02 -2.22 -16.39
N TRP A 11 9.90 -1.70 -17.25
CA TRP A 11 10.25 -0.29 -17.25
C TRP A 11 9.06 0.62 -17.50
N THR A 12 8.16 0.24 -18.42
CA THR A 12 6.95 1.00 -18.73
C THR A 12 6.01 1.06 -17.53
N ALA A 13 5.78 -0.08 -16.85
CA ALA A 13 4.93 -0.16 -15.67
C ALA A 13 5.50 0.64 -14.48
N LEU A 14 6.80 0.51 -14.23
CA LEU A 14 7.49 1.28 -13.18
C LEU A 14 7.43 2.78 -13.46
N ALA A 15 7.74 3.19 -14.70
CA ALA A 15 7.65 4.61 -15.10
C ALA A 15 6.23 5.15 -14.92
N ALA A 16 5.19 4.37 -15.29
CA ALA A 16 3.79 4.74 -15.08
C ALA A 16 3.45 4.87 -13.58
N GLY A 17 3.94 3.97 -12.73
CA GLY A 17 3.77 4.04 -11.28
C GLY A 17 4.39 5.29 -10.68
N PHE A 18 5.67 5.54 -10.96
CA PHE A 18 6.38 6.72 -10.45
C PHE A 18 5.81 8.04 -11.00
N ALA A 19 5.46 8.11 -12.28
CA ALA A 19 4.80 9.28 -12.86
C ALA A 19 3.45 9.55 -12.18
N SER A 20 2.66 8.50 -11.93
CA SER A 20 1.38 8.59 -11.23
C SER A 20 1.55 9.08 -9.78
N ALA A 21 2.53 8.56 -9.06
CA ALA A 21 2.87 9.03 -7.72
C ALA A 21 3.28 10.50 -7.73
N ALA A 22 4.14 10.91 -8.67
CA ALA A 22 4.58 12.30 -8.82
C ALA A 22 3.40 13.25 -9.12
N VAL A 23 2.45 12.85 -9.97
CA VAL A 23 1.23 13.63 -10.26
C VAL A 23 0.42 13.86 -8.98
N ILE A 24 0.22 12.83 -8.15
CA ILE A 24 -0.52 12.96 -6.90
C ILE A 24 0.24 13.85 -5.91
N VAL A 25 1.56 13.64 -5.73
CA VAL A 25 2.40 14.48 -4.87
C VAL A 25 2.33 15.95 -5.30
N PHE A 26 2.42 16.22 -6.60
CA PHE A 26 2.29 17.59 -7.13
C PHE A 26 0.90 18.19 -6.87
N ASP A 27 -0.19 17.41 -7.00
CA ASP A 27 -1.54 17.91 -6.70
C ASP A 27 -1.71 18.19 -5.20
N VAL A 28 -1.18 17.33 -4.32
CA VAL A 28 -1.25 17.49 -2.86
C VAL A 28 -0.44 18.71 -2.40
N TYR A 29 0.84 18.77 -2.77
CA TYR A 29 1.77 19.79 -2.23
C TYR A 29 1.89 21.02 -3.14
N GLY A 30 2.00 20.85 -4.45
CA GLY A 30 2.14 21.95 -5.41
C GLY A 30 0.83 22.71 -5.63
N ARG A 31 -0.30 22.00 -5.68
CA ARG A 31 -1.63 22.61 -5.83
C ARG A 31 -2.37 22.78 -4.50
N GLY A 32 -1.82 22.35 -3.38
CA GLY A 32 -2.36 22.55 -2.04
C GLY A 32 -3.61 21.74 -1.70
N HIS A 33 -3.81 20.57 -2.33
CA HIS A 33 -4.90 19.65 -1.98
C HIS A 33 -4.57 18.76 -0.76
N ARG A 34 -4.09 19.41 0.32
CA ARG A 34 -3.71 18.75 1.57
C ARG A 34 -4.90 18.13 2.30
N GLN A 35 -4.68 16.96 2.89
CA GLN A 35 -5.69 16.17 3.61
C GLN A 35 -5.75 16.59 5.09
N GLN A 36 -6.50 17.64 5.40
CA GLN A 36 -6.53 18.22 6.74
C GLN A 36 -7.07 17.28 7.84
N ARG A 37 -8.07 16.44 7.50
CA ARG A 37 -8.69 15.51 8.46
C ARG A 37 -7.88 14.24 8.67
N MET A 38 -7.11 13.82 7.68
CA MET A 38 -6.36 12.56 7.71
C MET A 38 -5.03 12.71 6.95
N PRO A 39 -4.03 13.39 7.55
CA PRO A 39 -2.77 13.72 6.86
C PRO A 39 -2.02 12.50 6.31
N VAL A 40 -2.15 11.34 6.95
CA VAL A 40 -1.51 10.10 6.48
C VAL A 40 -1.93 9.71 5.06
N MET A 41 -3.12 10.10 4.61
CA MET A 41 -3.59 9.86 3.24
C MET A 41 -2.78 10.63 2.18
N GLU A 42 -2.02 11.65 2.58
CA GLU A 42 -1.08 12.33 1.67
C GLU A 42 0.08 11.42 1.26
N ALA A 43 0.45 10.44 2.10
CA ALA A 43 1.42 9.40 1.77
C ALA A 43 0.76 8.17 1.12
N VAL A 44 -0.42 7.77 1.59
CA VAL A 44 -1.13 6.58 1.11
C VAL A 44 -1.39 6.65 -0.39
N TRP A 45 -1.91 7.76 -0.91
CA TRP A 45 -2.25 7.87 -2.32
C TRP A 45 -1.04 7.74 -3.27
N PRO A 46 0.09 8.45 -3.05
CA PRO A 46 1.29 8.27 -3.86
C PRO A 46 1.86 6.86 -3.77
N ILE A 47 1.89 6.25 -2.58
CA ILE A 47 2.39 4.87 -2.40
C ILE A 47 1.50 3.88 -3.17
N THR A 48 0.16 4.00 -3.06
CA THR A 48 -0.79 3.20 -3.84
C THR A 48 -0.56 3.35 -5.34
N ALA A 49 -0.16 4.54 -5.79
CA ALA A 49 0.11 4.78 -7.21
C ALA A 49 1.37 4.07 -7.72
N LEU A 50 2.30 3.68 -6.85
CA LEU A 50 3.48 2.92 -7.27
C LEU A 50 3.11 1.56 -7.89
N TYR A 51 2.02 0.93 -7.46
CA TYR A 51 1.60 -0.38 -7.98
C TYR A 51 0.32 -0.34 -8.81
N PHE A 52 -0.61 0.62 -8.58
CA PHE A 52 -1.80 0.77 -9.43
C PHE A 52 -1.63 1.78 -10.58
N GLY A 53 -0.57 2.58 -10.58
CA GLY A 53 -0.29 3.54 -11.62
C GLY A 53 -1.45 4.53 -11.87
N PRO A 54 -1.87 4.74 -13.14
CA PRO A 54 -2.93 5.67 -13.49
C PRO A 54 -4.28 5.39 -12.83
N VAL A 55 -4.57 4.12 -12.48
CA VAL A 55 -5.80 3.76 -11.77
C VAL A 55 -5.86 4.41 -10.38
N ALA A 56 -4.73 4.47 -9.68
CA ALA A 56 -4.65 5.19 -8.40
C ALA A 56 -4.84 6.71 -8.57
N VAL A 57 -4.34 7.30 -9.66
CA VAL A 57 -4.58 8.72 -9.97
C VAL A 57 -6.07 8.99 -10.14
N TRP A 58 -6.76 8.13 -10.90
CA TRP A 58 -8.22 8.22 -11.04
C TRP A 58 -8.92 8.10 -9.68
N GLY A 59 -8.55 7.09 -8.88
CA GLY A 59 -9.11 6.90 -7.53
C GLY A 59 -8.87 8.10 -6.61
N TYR A 60 -7.66 8.65 -6.62
CA TYR A 60 -7.31 9.86 -5.88
C TYR A 60 -8.19 11.05 -6.29
N HIS A 61 -8.30 11.35 -7.58
CA HIS A 61 -9.12 12.45 -8.05
C HIS A 61 -10.60 12.28 -7.71
N ARG A 62 -11.10 11.03 -7.72
CA ARG A 62 -12.51 10.74 -7.48
C ARG A 62 -12.87 10.65 -5.99
N PHE A 63 -11.98 10.13 -5.15
CA PHE A 63 -12.28 9.79 -3.75
C PHE A 63 -11.34 10.43 -2.73
N GLY A 64 -10.09 10.72 -3.08
CA GLY A 64 -9.10 11.32 -2.20
C GLY A 64 -9.15 12.85 -2.22
N ARG A 65 -8.98 13.45 -3.40
CA ARG A 65 -8.95 14.89 -3.59
C ARG A 65 -10.17 15.65 -3.03
N PRO A 66 -11.42 15.12 -3.16
CA PRO A 66 -12.59 15.76 -2.56
C PRO A 66 -12.56 15.89 -1.03
N SER A 67 -11.72 15.12 -0.35
CA SER A 67 -11.52 15.22 1.10
C SER A 67 -10.50 16.29 1.50
N SER A 68 -9.87 16.98 0.54
CA SER A 68 -8.89 18.04 0.82
C SER A 68 -9.55 19.34 1.22
N GLY A 69 -8.93 20.06 2.15
CA GLY A 69 -9.45 21.34 2.62
C GLY A 69 -9.60 22.39 1.50
N ARG A 70 -8.74 22.37 0.48
CA ARG A 70 -8.85 23.26 -0.68
C ARG A 70 -10.12 22.95 -1.49
N TRP A 71 -10.36 21.67 -1.78
CA TRP A 71 -11.54 21.25 -2.55
C TRP A 71 -12.85 21.62 -1.82
N LEU A 72 -12.91 21.36 -0.50
CA LEU A 72 -14.07 21.68 0.33
C LEU A 72 -14.38 23.20 0.29
N ARG A 73 -13.36 24.04 0.45
CA ARG A 73 -13.54 25.50 0.35
C ARG A 73 -14.01 25.95 -1.03
N GLN A 74 -13.49 25.35 -2.11
CA GLN A 74 -13.87 25.68 -3.48
C GLN A 74 -15.33 25.34 -3.81
N HIS A 75 -15.89 24.32 -3.12
CA HIS A 75 -17.27 23.86 -3.33
C HIS A 75 -18.24 24.35 -2.26
N GLY A 76 -17.79 25.18 -1.31
CA GLY A 76 -18.63 25.75 -0.24
C GLY A 76 -19.23 24.69 0.68
N THR A 77 -18.53 23.59 0.94
CA THR A 77 -19.00 22.47 1.76
C THR A 77 -17.97 22.09 2.82
N ASP A 78 -18.46 21.62 3.96
CA ASP A 78 -17.62 21.15 5.09
C ASP A 78 -17.39 19.63 5.06
N HIS A 79 -18.10 18.93 4.17
CA HIS A 79 -18.02 17.47 4.07
C HIS A 79 -17.72 17.04 2.64
N PRO A 80 -16.87 16.00 2.44
CA PRO A 80 -16.64 15.40 1.14
C PRO A 80 -17.93 14.73 0.66
N PRO A 81 -18.11 14.58 -0.68
CA PRO A 81 -19.22 13.83 -1.24
C PRO A 81 -19.26 12.39 -0.70
N ASP A 82 -20.48 11.86 -0.56
CA ASP A 82 -20.68 10.48 -0.17
C ASP A 82 -20.00 9.52 -1.15
N LYS A 83 -19.32 8.52 -0.59
CA LYS A 83 -18.66 7.47 -1.35
C LYS A 83 -19.56 6.22 -1.40
N PRO A 84 -19.63 5.52 -2.54
CA PRO A 84 -20.25 4.20 -2.55
C PRO A 84 -19.46 3.25 -1.63
N ARG A 85 -20.13 2.29 -1.02
CA ARG A 85 -19.54 1.37 -0.02
C ARG A 85 -18.25 0.71 -0.50
N TRP A 86 -18.21 0.29 -1.77
CA TRP A 86 -17.02 -0.33 -2.33
C TRP A 86 -15.80 0.64 -2.37
N ALA A 87 -16.05 1.94 -2.60
CA ALA A 87 -14.97 2.92 -2.64
C ALA A 87 -14.41 3.20 -1.24
N GLY A 88 -15.26 3.20 -0.20
CA GLY A 88 -14.78 3.23 1.18
C GLY A 88 -13.86 2.05 1.48
N VAL A 89 -14.27 0.82 1.12
CA VAL A 89 -13.42 -0.37 1.27
C VAL A 89 -12.13 -0.24 0.45
N ALA A 90 -12.20 0.27 -0.78
CA ALA A 90 -11.02 0.47 -1.63
C ALA A 90 -10.00 1.42 -0.97
N VAL A 91 -10.47 2.52 -0.39
CA VAL A 91 -9.61 3.48 0.32
C VAL A 91 -9.01 2.85 1.57
N ASP A 92 -9.77 2.05 2.32
CA ASP A 92 -9.28 1.32 3.49
C ASP A 92 -8.18 0.31 3.13
N VAL A 93 -8.38 -0.45 2.04
CA VAL A 93 -7.37 -1.40 1.54
C VAL A 93 -6.13 -0.67 1.05
N SER A 94 -6.30 0.48 0.36
CA SER A 94 -5.17 1.34 -0.04
C SER A 94 -4.37 1.85 1.16
N HIS A 95 -5.06 2.21 2.24
CA HIS A 95 -4.41 2.67 3.47
C HIS A 95 -3.54 1.58 4.10
N CYS A 96 -4.10 0.40 4.29
CA CYS A 96 -3.39 -0.78 4.77
C CYS A 96 -2.23 -1.16 3.83
N GLY A 97 -2.53 -1.30 2.54
CA GLY A 97 -1.56 -1.68 1.52
C GLY A 97 -0.40 -0.69 1.34
N ALA A 98 -0.60 0.59 1.66
CA ALA A 98 0.50 1.56 1.62
C ALA A 98 1.56 1.29 2.71
N GLY A 99 1.14 0.85 3.90
CA GLY A 99 2.05 0.41 4.96
C GLY A 99 2.82 -0.84 4.55
N CYS A 100 2.13 -1.86 4.00
CA CYS A 100 2.75 -3.05 3.44
C CYS A 100 3.77 -2.69 2.36
N THR A 101 3.34 -1.96 1.32
CA THR A 101 4.22 -1.55 0.20
C THR A 101 5.50 -0.86 0.66
N LEU A 102 5.39 0.05 1.64
CA LEU A 102 6.58 0.72 2.17
C LEU A 102 7.49 -0.25 2.94
N GLY A 103 6.89 -1.14 3.72
CA GLY A 103 7.60 -2.20 4.45
C GLY A 103 8.36 -3.12 3.50
N ASP A 104 7.67 -3.62 2.48
CA ASP A 104 8.21 -4.55 1.49
C ASP A 104 9.38 -3.94 0.71
N ILE A 105 9.24 -2.69 0.24
CA ILE A 105 10.34 -2.02 -0.47
C ILE A 105 11.59 -1.93 0.42
N ILE A 106 11.43 -1.60 1.69
CA ILE A 106 12.55 -1.46 2.62
C ILE A 106 13.14 -2.84 2.97
N ALA A 107 12.30 -3.85 3.19
CA ALA A 107 12.74 -5.20 3.51
C ALA A 107 13.51 -5.84 2.35
N GLU A 108 12.97 -5.78 1.15
CA GLU A 108 13.59 -6.33 -0.07
C GLU A 108 14.97 -5.71 -0.32
N LEU A 109 15.06 -4.39 -0.27
CA LEU A 109 16.35 -3.70 -0.42
C LEU A 109 17.30 -4.01 0.74
N GLY A 110 16.77 -4.14 1.96
CA GLY A 110 17.56 -4.46 3.16
C GLY A 110 18.13 -5.88 3.13
N VAL A 111 17.29 -6.88 2.81
CA VAL A 111 17.71 -8.28 2.67
C VAL A 111 18.74 -8.43 1.56
N PHE A 112 18.52 -7.77 0.42
CA PHE A 112 19.47 -7.76 -0.68
C PHE A 112 20.82 -7.12 -0.27
N ALA A 113 20.79 -5.94 0.35
CA ALA A 113 22.01 -5.21 0.73
C ALA A 113 22.83 -5.96 1.79
N LEU A 114 22.16 -6.67 2.72
CA LEU A 114 22.79 -7.44 3.79
C LEU A 114 23.11 -8.88 3.37
N ALA A 115 22.73 -9.30 2.17
CA ALA A 115 22.80 -10.69 1.71
C ALA A 115 22.20 -11.67 2.76
N ALA A 116 21.12 -11.25 3.41
CA ALA A 116 20.52 -12.00 4.50
C ALA A 116 19.78 -13.25 3.98
N THR A 117 19.93 -14.36 4.70
CA THR A 117 19.25 -15.60 4.39
C THR A 117 18.69 -16.25 5.66
N VAL A 118 17.57 -16.95 5.54
CA VAL A 118 16.99 -17.80 6.58
C VAL A 118 16.82 -19.19 5.99
N ALA A 119 17.25 -20.22 6.72
CA ALA A 119 17.27 -21.61 6.26
C ALA A 119 17.95 -21.80 4.88
N GLY A 120 18.96 -20.98 4.57
CA GLY A 120 19.75 -21.07 3.33
C GLY A 120 19.09 -20.41 2.11
N ALA A 121 17.95 -19.72 2.26
CA ALA A 121 17.28 -19.01 1.16
C ALA A 121 16.97 -17.55 1.52
N ALA A 122 17.16 -16.64 0.55
CA ALA A 122 16.84 -15.22 0.69
C ALA A 122 15.31 -15.02 0.83
N LEU A 123 14.51 -15.77 0.08
CA LEU A 123 13.05 -15.68 0.07
C LEU A 123 12.43 -15.71 1.49
N TRP A 124 12.94 -16.55 2.39
CA TRP A 124 12.42 -16.60 3.76
C TRP A 124 12.81 -15.35 4.57
N ALA A 125 14.00 -14.81 4.32
CA ALA A 125 14.44 -13.55 4.95
C ALA A 125 13.60 -12.38 4.43
N GLU A 126 13.29 -12.34 3.14
CA GLU A 126 12.42 -11.38 2.48
C GLU A 126 11.02 -11.42 3.10
N MET A 127 10.33 -12.56 3.09
CA MET A 127 8.99 -12.72 3.67
C MET A 127 8.91 -12.34 5.15
N ILE A 128 9.93 -12.67 5.94
CA ILE A 128 9.97 -12.29 7.36
C ILE A 128 10.17 -10.78 7.51
N GLY A 129 11.09 -10.21 6.73
CA GLY A 129 11.35 -8.77 6.71
C GLY A 129 10.13 -7.96 6.27
N ASP A 130 9.50 -8.38 5.17
CA ASP A 130 8.28 -7.80 4.63
C ASP A 130 7.19 -7.77 5.69
N TYR A 131 6.88 -8.91 6.31
CA TYR A 131 5.84 -8.99 7.32
C TYR A 131 6.11 -8.09 8.54
N LEU A 132 7.34 -8.11 9.06
CA LEU A 132 7.72 -7.31 10.23
C LEU A 132 7.62 -5.80 9.93
N LEU A 133 8.12 -5.37 8.77
CA LEU A 133 8.06 -3.97 8.38
C LEU A 133 6.66 -3.55 7.94
N ALA A 134 5.90 -4.40 7.24
CA ALA A 134 4.51 -4.16 6.91
C ALA A 134 3.65 -3.93 8.17
N VAL A 135 3.81 -4.79 9.18
CA VAL A 135 3.13 -4.60 10.48
C VAL A 135 3.57 -3.31 11.15
N THR A 136 4.85 -2.99 11.13
CA THR A 136 5.39 -1.77 11.76
C THR A 136 4.82 -0.51 11.10
N PHE A 137 4.92 -0.40 9.78
CA PHE A 137 4.43 0.76 9.03
C PHE A 137 2.89 0.80 8.98
N GLY A 138 2.24 -0.34 8.81
CA GLY A 138 0.78 -0.42 8.83
C GLY A 138 0.20 0.04 10.16
N LEU A 139 0.74 -0.43 11.29
CA LEU A 139 0.33 0.03 12.61
C LEU A 139 0.62 1.53 12.81
N ALA A 140 1.75 2.03 12.32
CA ALA A 140 2.05 3.46 12.38
C ALA A 140 1.02 4.27 11.58
N PHE A 141 0.74 3.89 10.34
CA PHE A 141 -0.24 4.56 9.49
C PHE A 141 -1.63 4.54 10.14
N GLN A 142 -2.06 3.38 10.63
CA GLN A 142 -3.35 3.21 11.28
C GLN A 142 -3.44 3.99 12.61
N TYR A 143 -2.34 4.06 13.37
CA TYR A 143 -2.26 4.90 14.57
C TYR A 143 -2.50 6.37 14.23
N PHE A 144 -1.79 6.90 13.22
CA PHE A 144 -1.96 8.30 12.79
C PHE A 144 -3.33 8.60 12.17
N ALA A 145 -4.03 7.58 11.66
CA ALA A 145 -5.41 7.72 11.21
C ALA A 145 -6.41 7.76 12.37
N ILE A 146 -6.25 6.89 13.39
CA ILE A 146 -7.27 6.71 14.44
C ILE A 146 -7.02 7.58 15.68
N ALA A 147 -5.77 7.59 16.18
CA ALA A 147 -5.47 8.15 17.49
C ALA A 147 -5.76 9.66 17.59
N PRO A 148 -5.39 10.51 16.60
CA PRO A 148 -5.70 11.93 16.64
C PRO A 148 -7.21 12.20 16.59
N MET A 149 -7.95 11.45 15.77
CA MET A 149 -9.40 11.65 15.63
C MET A 149 -10.19 11.27 16.87
N ARG A 150 -9.70 10.30 17.65
CA ARG A 150 -10.38 9.78 18.85
C ARG A 150 -9.78 10.27 20.16
N GLY A 151 -8.76 11.12 20.12
CA GLY A 151 -8.08 11.62 21.33
C GLY A 151 -7.49 10.50 22.21
N LEU A 152 -7.01 9.41 21.60
CA LEU A 152 -6.52 8.24 22.31
C LEU A 152 -5.09 8.46 22.82
N SER A 153 -4.80 7.94 24.02
CA SER A 153 -3.41 7.83 24.49
C SER A 153 -2.62 6.84 23.62
N PHE A 154 -1.28 6.95 23.62
CA PHE A 154 -0.39 6.14 22.78
C PHE A 154 -0.71 4.63 22.85
N ARG A 155 -0.77 4.04 24.05
CA ARG A 155 -1.07 2.61 24.23
C ARG A 155 -2.45 2.22 23.70
N LYS A 156 -3.48 3.01 23.99
CA LYS A 156 -4.84 2.77 23.48
C LYS A 156 -4.92 2.93 21.97
N GLY A 157 -4.19 3.90 21.42
CA GLY A 157 -4.11 4.11 19.97
C GLY A 157 -3.46 2.94 19.25
N ILE A 158 -2.33 2.40 19.73
CA ILE A 158 -1.68 1.22 19.15
C ILE A 158 -2.58 -0.02 19.23
N VAL A 159 -3.23 -0.27 20.35
CA VAL A 159 -4.14 -1.41 20.47
C VAL A 159 -5.34 -1.27 19.53
N ALA A 160 -5.87 -0.07 19.38
CA ALA A 160 -6.96 0.19 18.43
C ALA A 160 -6.50 0.00 16.97
N ALA A 161 -5.30 0.49 16.61
CA ALA A 161 -4.68 0.29 15.30
C ALA A 161 -4.48 -1.21 15.00
N ALA A 162 -3.89 -1.95 15.95
CA ALA A 162 -3.66 -3.38 15.80
C ALA A 162 -4.96 -4.16 15.57
N LYS A 163 -6.00 -3.89 16.37
CA LYS A 163 -7.31 -4.54 16.19
C LYS A 163 -7.96 -4.24 14.85
N ALA A 164 -7.77 -3.01 14.34
CA ALA A 164 -8.37 -2.58 13.08
C ALA A 164 -7.63 -3.12 11.86
N ASP A 165 -6.32 -3.40 11.98
CA ASP A 165 -5.50 -3.56 10.77
C ASP A 165 -4.70 -4.87 10.67
N ILE A 166 -4.32 -5.54 11.76
CA ILE A 166 -3.48 -6.75 11.68
C ILE A 166 -4.08 -7.83 10.78
N LEU A 167 -5.39 -8.08 10.86
CA LEU A 167 -6.03 -9.07 10.00
C LEU A 167 -5.95 -8.70 8.53
N SER A 168 -6.14 -7.43 8.22
CA SER A 168 -6.09 -6.85 6.88
C SER A 168 -4.67 -6.91 6.31
N LEU A 169 -3.65 -6.54 7.11
CA LEU A 169 -2.23 -6.65 6.79
C LEU A 169 -1.83 -8.10 6.51
N THR A 170 -2.16 -9.01 7.42
CA THR A 170 -1.85 -10.44 7.24
C THR A 170 -2.49 -10.99 5.97
N ALA A 171 -3.74 -10.62 5.66
CA ALA A 171 -4.39 -11.05 4.43
C ALA A 171 -3.73 -10.47 3.17
N PHE A 172 -3.18 -9.25 3.25
CA PHE A 172 -2.39 -8.64 2.18
C PHE A 172 -1.10 -9.43 1.96
N GLU A 173 -0.33 -9.67 3.03
CA GLU A 173 0.94 -10.38 2.98
C GLU A 173 0.77 -11.84 2.50
N VAL A 174 -0.30 -12.54 2.89
CA VAL A 174 -0.58 -13.88 2.39
C VAL A 174 -0.72 -13.89 0.86
N GLY A 175 -1.40 -12.90 0.29
CA GLY A 175 -1.51 -12.76 -1.16
C GLY A 175 -0.18 -12.44 -1.82
N LEU A 176 0.58 -11.52 -1.27
CA LEU A 176 1.90 -11.14 -1.74
C LEU A 176 2.88 -12.32 -1.66
N PHE A 177 2.96 -13.01 -0.52
CA PHE A 177 3.85 -14.16 -0.32
C PHE A 177 3.51 -15.33 -1.25
N GLY A 178 2.22 -15.58 -1.49
CA GLY A 178 1.80 -16.54 -2.51
C GLY A 178 2.33 -16.17 -3.89
N TRP A 179 2.30 -14.90 -4.25
CA TRP A 179 2.86 -14.40 -5.50
C TRP A 179 4.39 -14.50 -5.54
N MET A 180 5.10 -14.10 -4.47
CA MET A 180 6.55 -14.25 -4.36
C MET A 180 7.00 -15.71 -4.50
N ALA A 181 6.26 -16.62 -3.89
CA ALA A 181 6.51 -18.06 -4.05
C ALA A 181 6.35 -18.50 -5.52
N LEU A 182 5.32 -18.02 -6.24
CA LEU A 182 5.19 -18.27 -7.69
C LEU A 182 6.36 -17.67 -8.48
N MET A 183 6.80 -16.46 -8.14
CA MET A 183 7.97 -15.85 -8.77
C MET A 183 9.23 -16.72 -8.58
N ALA A 184 9.48 -17.17 -7.35
CA ALA A 184 10.70 -17.87 -6.97
C ALA A 184 10.72 -19.34 -7.45
N PHE A 185 9.58 -20.03 -7.40
CA PHE A 185 9.55 -21.48 -7.68
C PHE A 185 9.02 -21.84 -9.07
N VAL A 186 8.25 -20.94 -9.70
CA VAL A 186 7.61 -21.26 -11.00
C VAL A 186 8.15 -20.39 -12.13
N PHE A 187 8.17 -19.06 -11.96
CA PHE A 187 8.53 -18.17 -13.07
C PHE A 187 10.05 -18.03 -13.25
N PHE A 188 10.79 -17.92 -12.15
CA PHE A 188 12.23 -17.71 -12.16
C PHE A 188 12.94 -18.60 -11.10
N PRO A 189 12.87 -19.95 -11.24
CA PRO A 189 13.46 -20.84 -10.24
C PRO A 189 14.99 -20.76 -10.23
N ASN A 190 15.64 -20.55 -11.38
CA ASN A 190 17.09 -20.41 -11.52
C ASN A 190 17.46 -19.62 -12.80
N PRO A 191 18.17 -18.49 -12.69
CA PRO A 191 18.45 -17.76 -11.45
C PRO A 191 17.22 -17.02 -10.92
N HIS A 192 17.14 -16.86 -9.60
CA HIS A 192 16.12 -16.02 -8.98
C HIS A 192 16.28 -14.55 -9.42
N LEU A 193 15.14 -13.85 -9.53
CA LEU A 193 15.16 -12.42 -9.75
C LEU A 193 15.67 -11.69 -8.50
N MET A 194 16.45 -10.64 -8.73
CA MET A 194 17.01 -9.81 -7.67
C MET A 194 16.43 -8.39 -7.74
N PRO A 195 16.42 -7.64 -6.64
CA PRO A 195 15.96 -6.24 -6.59
C PRO A 195 16.72 -5.28 -7.53
N THR A 196 17.83 -5.70 -8.12
CA THR A 196 18.54 -4.97 -9.19
C THR A 196 17.86 -5.05 -10.55
N SER A 197 16.88 -5.97 -10.72
CA SER A 197 16.15 -6.16 -11.97
C SER A 197 14.85 -5.34 -11.99
N PRO A 198 14.54 -4.60 -13.06
CA PRO A 198 13.23 -3.94 -13.20
C PRO A 198 12.08 -4.94 -13.24
N VAL A 199 12.33 -6.16 -13.74
CA VAL A 199 11.33 -7.23 -13.79
C VAL A 199 10.93 -7.68 -12.39
N PHE A 200 11.86 -7.71 -11.43
CA PHE A 200 11.55 -7.98 -10.03
C PHE A 200 10.49 -6.99 -9.49
N TRP A 201 10.75 -5.69 -9.61
CA TRP A 201 9.84 -4.66 -9.11
C TRP A 201 8.50 -4.63 -9.84
N PHE A 202 8.49 -4.91 -11.15
CA PHE A 202 7.24 -5.06 -11.89
C PHE A 202 6.40 -6.24 -11.38
N LEU A 203 7.03 -7.37 -11.11
CA LEU A 203 6.33 -8.52 -10.54
C LEU A 203 5.89 -8.25 -9.09
N MET A 204 6.67 -7.49 -8.31
CA MET A 204 6.26 -7.02 -6.99
C MET A 204 5.05 -6.08 -7.08
N GLN A 205 4.95 -5.19 -8.08
CA GLN A 205 3.72 -4.41 -8.31
C GLN A 205 2.50 -5.32 -8.49
N ILE A 206 2.63 -6.40 -9.25
CA ILE A 206 1.55 -7.39 -9.43
C ILE A 206 1.25 -8.09 -8.10
N GLY A 207 2.28 -8.48 -7.35
CA GLY A 207 2.12 -9.08 -6.02
C GLY A 207 1.36 -8.18 -5.05
N MET A 208 1.67 -6.87 -5.04
CA MET A 208 0.94 -5.88 -4.25
C MET A 208 -0.53 -5.74 -4.68
N ILE A 209 -0.82 -5.83 -6.00
CA ILE A 209 -2.20 -5.87 -6.50
C ILE A 209 -2.91 -7.16 -6.04
N VAL A 210 -2.24 -8.31 -6.06
CA VAL A 210 -2.78 -9.57 -5.51
C VAL A 210 -3.06 -9.41 -4.02
N GLY A 211 -2.10 -8.91 -3.24
CA GLY A 211 -2.25 -8.61 -1.81
C GLY A 211 -3.41 -7.65 -1.52
N TYR A 212 -3.58 -6.62 -2.36
CA TYR A 212 -4.71 -5.71 -2.26
C TYR A 212 -6.06 -6.45 -2.36
N PHE A 213 -6.22 -7.34 -3.33
CA PHE A 213 -7.47 -8.09 -3.50
C PHE A 213 -7.67 -9.19 -2.47
N THR A 214 -6.61 -9.84 -1.97
CA THR A 214 -6.72 -10.82 -0.89
C THR A 214 -7.08 -10.16 0.45
N SER A 215 -6.66 -8.91 0.69
CA SER A 215 -7.04 -8.18 1.90
C SER A 215 -8.45 -7.57 1.83
N TRP A 216 -9.06 -7.48 0.64
CA TRP A 216 -10.39 -6.91 0.46
C TRP A 216 -11.48 -7.59 1.32
N PRO A 217 -11.64 -8.93 1.30
CA PRO A 217 -12.64 -9.59 2.15
C PRO A 217 -12.40 -9.39 3.64
N ALA A 218 -11.14 -9.33 4.09
CA ALA A 218 -10.80 -9.04 5.48
C ALA A 218 -11.27 -7.64 5.89
N ASN A 219 -11.04 -6.62 5.05
CA ASN A 219 -11.52 -5.26 5.29
C ASN A 219 -13.06 -5.17 5.29
N VAL A 220 -13.73 -5.83 4.34
CA VAL A 220 -15.21 -5.92 4.35
C VAL A 220 -15.73 -6.53 5.65
N TRP A 221 -15.09 -7.59 6.14
CA TRP A 221 -15.48 -8.25 7.38
C TRP A 221 -15.26 -7.35 8.60
N LEU A 222 -14.09 -6.69 8.69
CA LEU A 222 -13.76 -5.76 9.79
C LEU A 222 -14.75 -4.59 9.86
N ILE A 223 -15.11 -4.01 8.70
CA ILE A 223 -16.10 -2.93 8.60
C ILE A 223 -17.49 -3.40 9.01
N ARG A 224 -17.93 -4.57 8.53
CA ARG A 224 -19.23 -5.14 8.90
C ARG A 224 -19.36 -5.46 10.38
N ARG A 225 -18.26 -5.79 11.06
CA ARG A 225 -18.20 -6.04 12.50
C ARG A 225 -18.06 -4.77 13.34
N GLY A 226 -17.96 -3.60 12.71
CA GLY A 226 -17.76 -2.32 13.40
C GLY A 226 -16.38 -2.17 14.08
N ILE A 227 -15.44 -3.04 13.76
CA ILE A 227 -14.06 -2.99 14.28
C ILE A 227 -13.28 -1.87 13.58
N LYS A 228 -13.50 -1.72 12.27
CA LYS A 228 -12.95 -0.68 11.41
C LYS A 228 -14.07 0.20 10.86
N GLN A 229 -13.83 1.49 10.73
CA GLN A 229 -14.77 2.42 10.07
C GLN A 229 -14.32 2.59 8.61
N ALA A 230 -15.26 2.52 7.66
CA ALA A 230 -14.95 2.80 6.26
C ALA A 230 -14.52 4.26 6.07
N MET A 231 -13.44 4.46 5.31
CA MET A 231 -12.82 5.76 5.04
C MET A 231 -13.51 6.51 3.89
#